data_1ea588fd7fa8efbc04bc4587d1f114a6
#
_entry.id   1ea588fd7fa8efbc04bc4587d1f114a6
#
_cell.length_a   1.000
_cell.length_b   1.000
_cell.length_c   1.000
_cell.angle_alpha   90.00
_cell.angle_beta   90.00
_cell.angle_gamma   90.00
#
_symmetry.space_group_name_H-M   'P 1'
#
loop_
_entity.id
_entity.type
_entity.pdbx_description
1 polymer ?
#
loop_
_entity_poly.entity_id
_entity_poly.type
_entity_poly.pdbx_seq_one_letter_code
_entity_poly.pdbx_strand_id
1 'polypeptide(L)'
;LVLRTPFDGIVEDVFIARGERARVGDRLFVVADTSMLWVRAQIHERQWTAVEVSEGQPVRVVVPGADVHETTAVVNHVGATVESESRSVPLVAELKNTDAHFKPGMFVWVDLPQGALREALAVPVSAVMRHDGKSFVFVPDGPERFHRVDVTTGIESGDLLEVTSGLAVGQQVVSRGAFVLKSELLLEQEAE
;
A
#
# COMPACT_ATOMS: atom_id res chain seq x y z
N LEU A 1 19.28 -24.01 39.35
CA LEU A 1 19.07 -22.61 39.03
C LEU A 1 17.96 -22.52 37.95
N VAL A 2 16.94 -21.71 38.17
CA VAL A 2 15.91 -21.46 37.18
C VAL A 2 16.14 -20.02 36.65
N LEU A 3 16.35 -19.90 35.32
CA LEU A 3 16.40 -18.63 34.63
C LEU A 3 15.00 -18.32 34.11
N ARG A 4 14.55 -17.11 34.33
CA ARG A 4 13.26 -16.59 33.78
C ARG A 4 13.53 -15.36 32.95
N THR A 5 12.75 -15.19 31.90
CA THR A 5 12.78 -13.97 31.09
C THR A 5 12.20 -12.81 31.91
N PRO A 6 12.70 -11.58 31.77
CA PRO A 6 12.15 -10.40 32.45
C PRO A 6 10.88 -9.85 31.77
N PHE A 7 10.54 -10.31 30.56
CA PHE A 7 9.38 -9.89 29.77
C PHE A 7 8.86 -11.08 28.92
N ASP A 8 7.65 -10.96 28.43
CA ASP A 8 7.07 -11.92 27.51
C ASP A 8 7.67 -11.72 26.11
N GLY A 9 8.10 -12.81 25.47
CA GLY A 9 8.77 -12.73 24.17
C GLY A 9 9.01 -14.09 23.55
N ILE A 10 9.64 -14.10 22.40
CA ILE A 10 10.00 -15.28 21.64
C ILE A 10 11.48 -15.55 21.83
N VAL A 11 11.86 -16.81 22.05
CA VAL A 11 13.26 -17.21 22.07
C VAL A 11 13.75 -17.27 20.63
N GLU A 12 14.66 -16.36 20.27
CA GLU A 12 15.27 -16.31 18.93
C GLU A 12 16.44 -17.26 18.81
N ASP A 13 17.33 -17.24 19.82
CA ASP A 13 18.53 -18.06 19.81
C ASP A 13 18.75 -18.77 21.14
N VAL A 14 19.33 -19.96 21.05
CA VAL A 14 19.76 -20.78 22.19
C VAL A 14 21.23 -21.17 22.00
N PHE A 15 22.10 -20.71 22.91
CA PHE A 15 23.55 -20.91 22.84
C PHE A 15 24.07 -21.95 23.83
N ILE A 16 23.20 -22.67 24.54
CA ILE A 16 23.56 -23.67 25.52
C ILE A 16 22.79 -24.96 25.27
N ALA A 17 23.47 -26.08 25.38
CA ALA A 17 22.88 -27.40 25.30
C ALA A 17 22.61 -27.99 26.69
N ARG A 18 21.73 -29.00 26.75
CA ARG A 18 21.42 -29.71 27.97
C ARG A 18 22.66 -30.45 28.50
N GLY A 19 23.04 -30.19 29.76
CA GLY A 19 24.21 -30.76 30.41
C GLY A 19 25.50 -29.96 30.24
N GLU A 20 25.46 -28.89 29.47
CA GLU A 20 26.58 -27.98 29.32
C GLU A 20 26.74 -27.07 30.55
N ARG A 21 27.96 -26.69 30.84
CA ARG A 21 28.29 -25.80 31.97
C ARG A 21 28.36 -24.35 31.51
N ALA A 22 27.47 -23.52 32.02
CA ALA A 22 27.51 -22.08 31.80
C ALA A 22 28.43 -21.38 32.83
N ARG A 23 29.08 -20.32 32.37
CA ARG A 23 29.90 -19.43 33.18
C ARG A 23 29.20 -18.08 33.31
N VAL A 24 29.58 -17.31 34.30
CA VAL A 24 29.12 -15.94 34.45
C VAL A 24 29.61 -15.11 33.27
N GLY A 25 28.68 -14.46 32.57
CA GLY A 25 28.94 -13.67 31.34
C GLY A 25 28.63 -14.40 30.02
N ASP A 26 28.37 -15.72 30.07
CA ASP A 26 27.98 -16.45 28.87
C ASP A 26 26.59 -16.05 28.39
N ARG A 27 26.44 -15.86 27.07
CA ARG A 27 25.15 -15.68 26.44
C ARG A 27 24.47 -17.04 26.33
N LEU A 28 23.28 -17.18 26.92
CA LEU A 28 22.57 -18.47 26.94
C LEU A 28 21.37 -18.47 25.99
N PHE A 29 20.63 -17.38 25.96
CA PHE A 29 19.43 -17.20 25.12
C PHE A 29 19.35 -15.77 24.61
N VAL A 30 18.72 -15.59 23.44
CA VAL A 30 18.22 -14.32 22.98
C VAL A 30 16.70 -14.39 22.99
N VAL A 31 16.09 -13.45 23.68
CA VAL A 31 14.62 -13.31 23.74
C VAL A 31 14.27 -11.94 23.17
N ALA A 32 13.37 -11.91 22.21
CA ALA A 32 12.89 -10.70 21.59
C ALA A 32 11.40 -10.53 21.83
N ASP A 33 10.99 -9.28 22.08
CA ASP A 33 9.61 -8.86 21.99
C ASP A 33 9.35 -8.44 20.55
N THR A 34 8.52 -9.20 19.83
CA THR A 34 8.15 -8.94 18.44
C THR A 34 6.73 -8.42 18.29
N SER A 35 6.08 -8.02 19.39
CA SER A 35 4.74 -7.44 19.39
C SER A 35 4.67 -6.07 18.70
N MET A 36 5.80 -5.35 18.72
CA MET A 36 6.00 -4.08 18.04
C MET A 36 7.25 -4.18 17.16
N LEU A 37 7.12 -3.88 15.88
CA LEU A 37 8.22 -3.89 14.93
C LEU A 37 8.46 -2.50 14.35
N TRP A 38 9.70 -2.24 13.99
CA TRP A 38 10.05 -1.05 13.25
C TRP A 38 10.22 -1.41 11.77
N VAL A 39 9.46 -0.72 10.95
CA VAL A 39 9.58 -0.76 9.50
C VAL A 39 10.51 0.37 9.09
N ARG A 40 11.64 0.04 8.47
CA ARG A 40 12.56 1.03 7.89
C ARG A 40 12.34 1.07 6.39
N ALA A 41 11.90 2.22 5.89
CA ALA A 41 11.78 2.51 4.47
C ALA A 41 12.80 3.58 4.06
N GLN A 42 13.15 3.62 2.78
CA GLN A 42 14.04 4.63 2.23
C GLN A 42 13.35 5.33 1.05
N ILE A 43 13.17 6.64 1.19
CA ILE A 43 12.55 7.49 0.17
C ILE A 43 13.66 8.07 -0.69
N HIS A 44 13.74 7.65 -1.95
CA HIS A 44 14.76 8.17 -2.86
C HIS A 44 14.59 9.68 -3.09
N GLU A 45 15.71 10.43 -3.18
CA GLU A 45 15.72 11.89 -3.33
C GLU A 45 14.82 12.41 -4.46
N ARG A 46 14.71 11.66 -5.57
CA ARG A 46 13.85 12.02 -6.71
C ARG A 46 12.34 11.98 -6.38
N GLN A 47 11.95 11.18 -5.39
CA GLN A 47 10.57 11.03 -4.97
C GLN A 47 10.22 11.95 -3.80
N TRP A 48 11.23 12.48 -3.12
CA TRP A 48 11.08 13.27 -1.91
C TRP A 48 10.14 14.47 -2.09
N THR A 49 10.26 15.18 -3.21
CA THR A 49 9.41 16.37 -3.48
C THR A 49 7.95 16.02 -3.75
N ALA A 50 7.65 14.78 -4.10
CA ALA A 50 6.28 14.31 -4.36
C ALA A 50 5.65 13.61 -3.17
N VAL A 51 6.45 13.23 -2.16
CA VAL A 51 5.98 12.50 -0.98
C VAL A 51 5.66 13.49 0.14
N GLU A 52 4.42 13.49 0.59
CA GLU A 52 3.98 14.23 1.77
C GLU A 52 3.79 13.26 2.94
N VAL A 53 4.83 13.12 3.76
CA VAL A 53 4.82 12.25 4.92
C VAL A 53 5.29 13.01 6.16
N SER A 54 4.59 12.81 7.28
CA SER A 54 4.89 13.42 8.57
C SER A 54 4.79 12.39 9.70
N GLU A 55 5.43 12.72 10.82
CA GLU A 55 5.34 11.91 12.03
C GLU A 55 3.89 11.80 12.51
N GLY A 56 3.51 10.62 13.00
CA GLY A 56 2.15 10.29 13.42
C GLY A 56 1.22 9.86 12.28
N GLN A 57 1.64 9.97 11.02
CA GLN A 57 0.81 9.60 9.87
C GLN A 57 0.74 8.08 9.69
N PRO A 58 -0.46 7.51 9.45
CA PRO A 58 -0.59 6.10 9.10
C PRO A 58 -0.11 5.86 7.66
N VAL A 59 0.63 4.78 7.47
CA VAL A 59 1.12 4.30 6.17
C VAL A 59 0.78 2.83 6.00
N ARG A 60 0.46 2.42 4.79
CA ARG A 60 0.18 1.03 4.47
C ARG A 60 1.49 0.27 4.29
N VAL A 61 1.57 -0.91 4.91
CA VAL A 61 2.69 -1.84 4.81
C VAL A 61 2.20 -3.14 4.21
N VAL A 62 2.86 -3.60 3.17
CA VAL A 62 2.48 -4.80 2.40
C VAL A 62 3.66 -5.74 2.29
N VAL A 63 3.45 -7.03 2.59
CA VAL A 63 4.41 -8.08 2.30
C VAL A 63 4.19 -8.55 0.85
N PRO A 64 5.19 -8.45 -0.03
CA PRO A 64 5.06 -8.95 -1.40
C PRO A 64 4.96 -10.47 -1.40
N GLY A 65 3.94 -11.03 -2.06
CA GLY A 65 3.74 -12.48 -2.16
C GLY A 65 2.37 -12.86 -2.70
N ALA A 66 2.08 -14.19 -2.76
CA ALA A 66 0.82 -14.72 -3.26
C ALA A 66 -0.37 -14.41 -2.32
N ASP A 67 -0.12 -14.41 -1.01
CA ASP A 67 -1.07 -13.94 0.02
C ASP A 67 -0.64 -12.55 0.44
N VAL A 68 -1.37 -11.53 0.00
CA VAL A 68 -1.08 -10.14 0.33
C VAL A 68 -1.47 -9.89 1.80
N HIS A 69 -0.48 -9.93 2.69
CA HIS A 69 -0.67 -9.44 4.04
C HIS A 69 -0.41 -7.93 4.05
N GLU A 70 -1.46 -7.18 4.31
CA GLU A 70 -1.39 -5.73 4.47
C GLU A 70 -1.74 -5.32 5.89
N THR A 71 -1.08 -4.29 6.36
CA THR A 71 -1.33 -3.70 7.67
C THR A 71 -0.99 -2.22 7.65
N THR A 72 -1.34 -1.53 8.71
CA THR A 72 -1.02 -0.11 8.89
C THR A 72 0.08 0.05 9.92
N ALA A 73 1.12 0.79 9.55
CA ALA A 73 2.14 1.28 10.48
C ALA A 73 1.97 2.79 10.69
N VAL A 74 2.49 3.30 11.79
CA VAL A 74 2.47 4.73 12.09
C VAL A 74 3.88 5.29 11.96
N VAL A 75 4.06 6.33 11.18
CA VAL A 75 5.36 6.99 11.01
C VAL A 75 5.83 7.56 12.35
N ASN A 76 6.95 7.08 12.82
CA ASN A 76 7.58 7.52 14.05
C ASN A 76 8.61 8.63 13.79
N HIS A 77 9.39 8.46 12.70
CA HIS A 77 10.45 9.40 12.38
C HIS A 77 10.72 9.46 10.87
N VAL A 78 10.97 10.67 10.39
CA VAL A 78 11.45 10.92 9.03
C VAL A 78 12.81 11.61 9.12
N GLY A 79 13.81 11.05 8.45
CA GLY A 79 15.16 11.60 8.48
C GLY A 79 15.23 13.04 7.96
N ALA A 80 15.99 13.86 8.64
CA ALA A 80 16.21 15.25 8.23
C ALA A 80 17.28 15.42 7.14
N THR A 81 18.02 14.36 6.84
CA THR A 81 19.14 14.40 5.89
C THR A 81 19.07 13.23 4.91
N VAL A 82 19.57 13.47 3.71
CA VAL A 82 19.74 12.43 2.69
C VAL A 82 21.01 11.63 3.00
N GLU A 83 20.90 10.32 3.10
CA GLU A 83 22.04 9.42 3.20
C GLU A 83 22.80 9.40 1.86
N SER A 84 24.09 9.75 1.89
CA SER A 84 24.89 9.93 0.68
C SER A 84 25.09 8.65 -0.14
N GLU A 85 25.15 7.48 0.53
CA GLU A 85 25.37 6.19 -0.12
C GLU A 85 24.12 5.70 -0.86
N SER A 86 22.95 5.81 -0.23
CA SER A 86 21.67 5.34 -0.77
C SER A 86 20.92 6.41 -1.56
N ARG A 87 21.32 7.68 -1.44
CA ARG A 87 20.61 8.86 -1.94
C ARG A 87 19.14 8.86 -1.55
N SER A 88 18.87 8.52 -0.31
CA SER A 88 17.53 8.40 0.22
C SER A 88 17.38 9.03 1.59
N VAL A 89 16.17 9.41 1.92
CA VAL A 89 15.76 9.86 3.25
C VAL A 89 15.20 8.65 4.00
N PRO A 90 15.77 8.28 5.17
CA PRO A 90 15.25 7.17 5.96
C PRO A 90 13.92 7.56 6.61
N LEU A 91 12.97 6.64 6.59
CA LEU A 91 11.71 6.71 7.29
C LEU A 91 11.61 5.50 8.21
N VAL A 92 11.18 5.72 9.44
CA VAL A 92 10.90 4.67 10.43
C VAL A 92 9.43 4.76 10.83
N ALA A 93 8.73 3.64 10.71
CA ALA A 93 7.35 3.52 11.14
C ALA A 93 7.20 2.38 12.15
N GLU A 94 6.32 2.54 13.13
CA GLU A 94 5.95 1.51 14.10
C GLU A 94 4.79 0.69 13.57
N LEU A 95 4.97 -0.63 13.60
CA LEU A 95 4.00 -1.63 13.18
C LEU A 95 3.61 -2.50 14.37
N LYS A 96 2.32 -2.53 14.70
CA LYS A 96 1.78 -3.47 15.69
C LYS A 96 1.68 -4.85 15.06
N ASN A 97 2.32 -5.83 15.68
CA ASN A 97 2.43 -7.21 15.19
C ASN A 97 1.76 -8.20 16.14
N THR A 98 0.50 -7.95 16.49
CA THR A 98 -0.26 -8.77 17.45
C THR A 98 -0.44 -10.21 16.99
N ASP A 99 -0.55 -10.43 15.69
CA ASP A 99 -0.78 -11.74 15.09
C ASP A 99 0.52 -12.47 14.70
N ALA A 100 1.69 -11.88 15.01
CA ALA A 100 3.02 -12.41 14.72
C ALA A 100 3.26 -12.79 13.23
N HIS A 101 2.51 -12.18 12.31
CA HIS A 101 2.66 -12.42 10.87
C HIS A 101 3.96 -11.83 10.30
N PHE A 102 4.41 -10.72 10.88
CA PHE A 102 5.65 -10.07 10.47
C PHE A 102 6.82 -10.55 11.34
N LYS A 103 7.94 -10.84 10.70
CA LYS A 103 9.17 -11.24 11.39
C LYS A 103 10.27 -10.20 11.15
N PRO A 104 11.12 -9.93 12.13
CA PRO A 104 12.31 -9.11 11.91
C PRO A 104 13.12 -9.66 10.72
N GLY A 105 13.61 -8.75 9.88
CA GLY A 105 14.34 -9.09 8.65
C GLY A 105 13.47 -9.37 7.42
N MET A 106 12.15 -9.34 7.53
CA MET A 106 11.27 -9.41 6.36
C MET A 106 11.39 -8.15 5.50
N PHE A 107 11.34 -8.36 4.18
CA PHE A 107 11.20 -7.27 3.23
C PHE A 107 9.71 -6.91 3.07
N VAL A 108 9.42 -5.60 3.10
CA VAL A 108 8.06 -5.07 2.97
C VAL A 108 8.03 -3.87 2.03
N TRP A 109 6.88 -3.64 1.42
CA TRP A 109 6.59 -2.41 0.71
C TRP A 109 5.87 -1.44 1.64
N VAL A 110 6.20 -0.16 1.54
CA VAL A 110 5.52 0.91 2.27
C VAL A 110 4.92 1.86 1.24
N ASP A 111 3.60 1.97 1.25
CA ASP A 111 2.90 2.90 0.38
C ASP A 111 2.86 4.26 1.05
N LEU A 112 3.46 5.24 0.41
CA LEU A 112 3.49 6.62 0.87
C LEU A 112 2.59 7.49 0.00
N PRO A 113 1.81 8.41 0.60
CA PRO A 113 0.99 9.32 -0.16
C PRO A 113 1.87 10.27 -1.00
N GLN A 114 1.43 10.52 -2.23
CA GLN A 114 2.03 11.52 -3.10
C GLN A 114 1.09 12.71 -3.24
N GLY A 115 1.60 13.89 -2.95
CA GLY A 115 0.83 15.13 -2.98
C GLY A 115 -0.14 15.29 -1.81
N ALA A 116 -0.74 16.46 -1.70
CA ALA A 116 -1.71 16.76 -0.64
C ALA A 116 -2.94 15.85 -0.73
N LEU A 117 -3.42 15.38 0.40
CA LEU A 117 -4.71 14.69 0.48
C LEU A 117 -5.81 15.62 -0.03
N ARG A 118 -6.49 15.19 -1.06
CA ARG A 118 -7.61 15.92 -1.66
C ARG A 118 -8.77 14.97 -1.92
N GLU A 119 -9.96 15.48 -1.78
CA GLU A 119 -11.13 14.76 -2.27
C GLU A 119 -11.09 14.69 -3.80
N ALA A 120 -11.21 13.51 -4.33
CA ALA A 120 -11.22 13.27 -5.77
C ALA A 120 -12.41 12.37 -6.13
N LEU A 121 -13.01 12.66 -7.28
CA LEU A 121 -13.99 11.76 -7.86
C LEU A 121 -13.22 10.59 -8.49
N ALA A 122 -13.52 9.36 -8.06
CA ALA A 122 -12.88 8.17 -8.58
C ALA A 122 -13.92 7.13 -9.01
N VAL A 123 -13.57 6.36 -10.03
CA VAL A 123 -14.35 5.23 -10.53
C VAL A 123 -13.46 3.99 -10.62
N PRO A 124 -14.02 2.77 -10.60
CA PRO A 124 -13.22 1.57 -10.87
C PRO A 124 -12.51 1.66 -12.21
N VAL A 125 -11.23 1.24 -12.28
CA VAL A 125 -10.46 1.21 -13.54
C VAL A 125 -11.21 0.45 -14.63
N SER A 126 -11.94 -0.62 -14.25
CA SER A 126 -12.77 -1.43 -15.15
C SER A 126 -13.96 -0.68 -15.79
N ALA A 127 -14.36 0.46 -15.23
CA ALA A 127 -15.44 1.27 -15.79
C ALA A 127 -14.96 2.18 -16.92
N VAL A 128 -13.65 2.48 -16.98
CA VAL A 128 -13.10 3.41 -17.95
C VAL A 128 -12.65 2.70 -19.21
N MET A 129 -13.27 3.03 -20.31
CA MET A 129 -12.93 2.55 -21.64
C MET A 129 -12.08 3.57 -22.38
N ARG A 130 -11.24 3.08 -23.30
CA ARG A 130 -10.43 3.95 -24.16
C ARG A 130 -10.68 3.58 -25.62
N HIS A 131 -10.88 4.60 -26.46
CA HIS A 131 -10.99 4.46 -27.91
C HIS A 131 -10.57 5.79 -28.57
N ASP A 132 -9.77 5.70 -29.63
CA ASP A 132 -9.24 6.84 -30.40
C ASP A 132 -8.59 7.93 -29.53
N GLY A 133 -7.80 7.49 -28.54
CA GLY A 133 -7.09 8.40 -27.63
C GLY A 133 -7.96 9.09 -26.59
N LYS A 134 -9.27 8.83 -26.57
CA LYS A 134 -10.22 9.35 -25.59
C LYS A 134 -10.59 8.31 -24.55
N SER A 135 -10.70 8.76 -23.29
CA SER A 135 -11.25 7.97 -22.20
C SER A 135 -12.73 8.30 -22.03
N PHE A 136 -13.56 7.30 -21.77
CA PHE A 136 -14.98 7.45 -21.55
C PHE A 136 -15.54 6.37 -20.63
N VAL A 137 -16.71 6.63 -20.08
CA VAL A 137 -17.50 5.67 -19.29
C VAL A 137 -18.88 5.52 -19.87
N PHE A 138 -19.59 4.46 -19.49
CA PHE A 138 -21.01 4.32 -19.77
C PHE A 138 -21.82 4.67 -18.53
N VAL A 139 -22.79 5.55 -18.71
CA VAL A 139 -23.73 6.00 -17.69
C VAL A 139 -25.11 5.43 -18.02
N PRO A 140 -25.79 4.76 -17.05
CA PRO A 140 -27.14 4.28 -17.27
C PRO A 140 -28.12 5.44 -17.51
N ASP A 141 -29.00 5.29 -18.51
CA ASP A 141 -30.10 6.18 -18.82
C ASP A 141 -31.41 5.38 -18.92
N GLY A 142 -31.82 4.80 -17.78
CA GLY A 142 -32.93 3.88 -17.68
C GLY A 142 -32.51 2.43 -17.60
N PRO A 143 -33.48 1.46 -17.71
CA PRO A 143 -33.24 0.05 -17.43
C PRO A 143 -32.34 -0.66 -18.46
N GLU A 144 -32.36 -0.22 -19.73
CA GLU A 144 -31.66 -0.90 -20.84
C GLU A 144 -30.89 0.08 -21.74
N ARG A 145 -30.78 1.33 -21.33
CA ARG A 145 -30.08 2.35 -22.11
C ARG A 145 -28.84 2.82 -21.37
N PHE A 146 -27.79 2.99 -22.16
CA PHE A 146 -26.52 3.51 -21.67
C PHE A 146 -26.04 4.57 -22.64
N HIS A 147 -25.54 5.65 -22.15
CA HIS A 147 -24.90 6.65 -22.98
C HIS A 147 -23.43 6.80 -22.63
N ARG A 148 -22.63 7.07 -23.63
CA ARG A 148 -21.22 7.32 -23.51
C ARG A 148 -20.99 8.72 -22.97
N VAL A 149 -20.14 8.84 -21.96
CA VAL A 149 -19.67 10.12 -21.42
C VAL A 149 -18.15 10.15 -21.49
N ASP A 150 -17.62 11.08 -22.27
CA ASP A 150 -16.18 11.29 -22.35
C ASP A 150 -15.67 11.89 -21.03
N VAL A 151 -14.57 11.34 -20.52
CA VAL A 151 -14.00 11.74 -19.23
C VAL A 151 -12.52 12.06 -19.36
N THR A 152 -12.05 12.97 -18.51
CA THR A 152 -10.61 13.17 -18.32
C THR A 152 -10.20 12.43 -17.05
N THR A 153 -9.17 11.59 -17.15
CA THR A 153 -8.67 10.79 -16.04
C THR A 153 -7.42 11.40 -15.44
N GLY A 154 -7.24 11.22 -14.14
CA GLY A 154 -6.08 11.64 -13.38
C GLY A 154 -5.26 10.45 -12.88
N ILE A 155 -4.97 10.45 -11.58
CA ILE A 155 -4.11 9.45 -10.92
C ILE A 155 -4.87 8.12 -10.75
N GLU A 156 -4.17 7.02 -11.02
CA GLU A 156 -4.63 5.67 -10.70
C GLU A 156 -4.08 5.25 -9.34
N SER A 157 -4.95 4.73 -8.47
CA SER A 157 -4.59 4.24 -7.14
C SER A 157 -5.31 2.92 -6.85
N GLY A 158 -4.57 1.82 -6.89
CA GLY A 158 -5.14 0.47 -6.79
C GLY A 158 -6.16 0.21 -7.90
N ASP A 159 -7.38 -0.18 -7.53
CA ASP A 159 -8.47 -0.47 -8.49
C ASP A 159 -9.30 0.77 -8.89
N LEU A 160 -8.90 1.95 -8.41
CA LEU A 160 -9.60 3.20 -8.66
C LEU A 160 -8.80 4.13 -9.58
N LEU A 161 -9.52 4.79 -10.49
CA LEU A 161 -8.98 5.81 -11.40
C LEU A 161 -9.69 7.13 -11.13
N GLU A 162 -8.91 8.16 -10.87
CA GLU A 162 -9.45 9.52 -10.71
C GLU A 162 -10.09 10.02 -12.00
N VAL A 163 -11.21 10.69 -11.86
CA VAL A 163 -11.89 11.41 -12.95
C VAL A 163 -11.87 12.90 -12.62
N THR A 164 -11.11 13.66 -13.40
CA THR A 164 -10.94 15.10 -13.19
C THR A 164 -12.03 15.93 -13.86
N SER A 165 -12.69 15.38 -14.89
CA SER A 165 -13.84 16.02 -15.56
C SER A 165 -14.70 14.99 -16.29
N GLY A 166 -15.96 15.36 -16.56
CA GLY A 166 -16.92 14.55 -17.32
C GLY A 166 -17.96 13.81 -16.48
N LEU A 167 -17.77 13.69 -15.16
CA LEU A 167 -18.75 13.07 -14.26
C LEU A 167 -19.12 13.99 -13.10
N ALA A 168 -20.31 13.80 -12.57
CA ALA A 168 -20.76 14.41 -11.33
C ALA A 168 -20.63 13.46 -10.14
N VAL A 169 -20.47 14.00 -8.93
CA VAL A 169 -20.46 13.22 -7.70
C VAL A 169 -21.79 12.48 -7.53
N GLY A 170 -21.72 11.18 -7.24
CA GLY A 170 -22.91 10.33 -7.09
C GLY A 170 -23.47 9.77 -8.39
N GLN A 171 -22.91 10.12 -9.54
CA GLN A 171 -23.33 9.55 -10.82
C GLN A 171 -22.95 8.09 -10.94
N GLN A 172 -23.88 7.23 -11.35
CA GLN A 172 -23.64 5.81 -11.53
C GLN A 172 -22.90 5.55 -12.85
N VAL A 173 -21.93 4.63 -12.82
CA VAL A 173 -21.19 4.20 -14.00
C VAL A 173 -21.20 2.68 -14.11
N VAL A 174 -21.15 2.16 -15.33
CA VAL A 174 -21.08 0.72 -15.59
C VAL A 174 -19.63 0.24 -15.38
N SER A 175 -19.40 -0.57 -14.36
CA SER A 175 -18.09 -1.18 -14.08
C SER A 175 -17.96 -2.59 -14.62
N ARG A 176 -19.05 -3.36 -14.65
CA ARG A 176 -19.08 -4.72 -15.21
C ARG A 176 -19.82 -4.71 -16.53
N GLY A 177 -19.23 -5.30 -17.56
CA GLY A 177 -19.81 -5.31 -18.90
C GLY A 177 -19.55 -4.05 -19.74
N ALA A 178 -18.80 -3.07 -19.25
CA ALA A 178 -18.44 -1.87 -20.00
C ALA A 178 -17.75 -2.18 -21.33
N PHE A 179 -16.94 -3.25 -21.37
CA PHE A 179 -16.29 -3.70 -22.60
C PHE A 179 -17.30 -4.21 -23.65
N VAL A 180 -18.38 -4.88 -23.24
CA VAL A 180 -19.44 -5.37 -24.15
C VAL A 180 -20.16 -4.17 -24.77
N LEU A 181 -20.53 -3.18 -23.95
CA LEU A 181 -21.17 -1.94 -24.43
C LEU A 181 -20.26 -1.18 -25.41
N LYS A 182 -18.95 -1.17 -25.14
CA LYS A 182 -18.00 -0.58 -26.09
C LYS A 182 -18.01 -1.31 -27.41
N SER A 183 -18.04 -2.64 -27.42
CA SER A 183 -18.04 -3.43 -28.65
C SER A 183 -19.30 -3.20 -29.48
N GLU A 184 -20.46 -3.13 -28.83
CA GLU A 184 -21.73 -2.82 -29.51
C GLU A 184 -21.71 -1.40 -30.10
N LEU A 185 -21.26 -0.41 -29.34
CA LEU A 185 -21.15 0.98 -29.83
C LEU A 185 -20.27 1.10 -31.09
N LEU A 186 -19.16 0.34 -31.14
CA LEU A 186 -18.26 0.38 -32.30
C LEU A 186 -18.87 -0.32 -33.52
N LEU A 187 -19.60 -1.40 -33.32
CA LEU A 187 -20.31 -2.09 -34.41
C LEU A 187 -21.42 -1.24 -35.01
N GLU A 188 -22.12 -0.45 -34.21
CA GLU A 188 -23.13 0.51 -34.70
C GLU A 188 -22.49 1.63 -35.55
N GLN A 189 -21.31 2.12 -35.13
CA GLN A 189 -20.58 3.18 -35.85
C GLN A 189 -19.98 2.71 -37.19
N GLU A 190 -19.67 1.42 -37.34
CA GLU A 190 -19.17 0.84 -38.60
C GLU A 190 -20.32 0.51 -39.57
N ALA A 191 -21.56 0.48 -39.10
CA ALA A 191 -22.73 0.12 -39.90
C ALA A 191 -23.46 1.34 -40.51
N GLU A 192 -23.11 2.58 -40.11
CA GLU A 192 -23.59 3.85 -40.69
C GLU A 192 -22.60 4.37 -41.76
#